data_51248bed01a4544e299134f624ad6a62
#
_entry.id   51248bed01a4544e299134f624ad6a62
#
_cell.length_a   1.000
_cell.length_b   1.000
_cell.length_c   1.000
_cell.angle_alpha   90.00
_cell.angle_beta   90.00
_cell.angle_gamma   90.00
#
_symmetry.space_group_name_H-M   'P 1'
#
loop_
_entity.id
_entity.type
_entity.pdbx_description
1 polymer ?
#
loop_
_entity_poly.entity_id
_entity_poly.type
_entity_poly.pdbx_seq_one_letter_code
_entity_poly.pdbx_strand_id
1 'polypeptide(L)'
;MVSHAKTLGYEVQSARAPKAQISVTVVSDQTSITMPAGTKFSTTYDGTDYNFVTANDIQRFKFGNSVNFDSIDVFEGTYITTRYTVDTSDLEQRFLLRDNRADTSTLRVTVQNSSTDTTSTTYTKATDITQLESTSTVYYLQETEGGQFEVYFGDDVVSKAVADGNIVFLTYVVTNKTEANGASLFNPPCSIGDETNISVTTVSNAIGGAEPETLRSIKLNAPLNYASQGRAVTTSDYESVVKRVFANTQAVSVFGGEDGSFNSSTGVTSTPEYGKVFISIKSTTGANLT
;
A
#
# COMPACT_ATOMS: atom_id res chain seq x y z
N MET A 1 -3.55 -0.98 -24.30
CA MET A 1 -2.86 -2.05 -23.54
C MET A 1 -3.44 -2.21 -22.15
N VAL A 2 -3.49 -1.18 -21.35
CA VAL A 2 -4.13 -1.19 -20.04
C VAL A 2 -5.58 -1.68 -20.13
N SER A 3 -6.34 -1.23 -21.12
CA SER A 3 -7.71 -1.69 -21.38
C SER A 3 -7.81 -3.21 -21.60
N HIS A 4 -6.84 -3.82 -22.31
CA HIS A 4 -6.82 -5.28 -22.51
C HIS A 4 -6.41 -6.04 -21.24
N ALA A 5 -5.51 -5.47 -20.41
CA ALA A 5 -5.17 -6.03 -19.11
C ALA A 5 -6.38 -6.04 -18.17
N LYS A 6 -7.19 -4.97 -18.19
CA LYS A 6 -8.47 -4.91 -17.44
C LYS A 6 -9.44 -6.02 -17.83
N THR A 7 -9.62 -6.32 -19.13
CA THR A 7 -10.49 -7.41 -19.56
C THR A 7 -10.01 -8.79 -19.10
N LEU A 8 -8.72 -8.91 -18.79
CA LEU A 8 -8.12 -10.11 -18.20
C LEU A 8 -8.19 -10.11 -16.65
N GLY A 9 -8.79 -9.09 -16.03
CA GLY A 9 -8.84 -8.95 -14.57
C GLY A 9 -7.48 -8.60 -13.95
N TYR A 10 -6.53 -8.09 -14.75
CA TYR A 10 -5.22 -7.68 -14.25
C TYR A 10 -5.27 -6.26 -13.70
N GLU A 11 -4.84 -6.08 -12.45
CA GLU A 11 -4.69 -4.79 -11.82
C GLU A 11 -3.25 -4.32 -11.95
N VAL A 12 -3.07 -3.19 -12.64
CA VAL A 12 -1.76 -2.57 -12.86
C VAL A 12 -1.25 -1.98 -11.54
N GLN A 13 0.05 -2.14 -11.29
CA GLN A 13 0.66 -1.59 -10.08
C GLN A 13 0.92 -0.09 -10.23
N SER A 14 0.46 0.69 -9.23
CA SER A 14 0.78 2.11 -9.08
C SER A 14 2.23 2.33 -8.66
N ALA A 15 2.67 3.59 -8.64
CA ALA A 15 3.85 3.98 -7.88
C ALA A 15 3.74 3.48 -6.43
N ARG A 16 4.87 3.12 -5.82
CA ARG A 16 4.96 2.68 -4.44
C ARG A 16 5.87 3.58 -3.64
N ALA A 17 5.41 3.98 -2.47
CA ALA A 17 6.21 4.74 -1.52
C ALA A 17 7.22 3.85 -0.79
N PRO A 18 8.47 4.30 -0.60
CA PRO A 18 9.36 3.71 0.40
C PRO A 18 8.68 3.68 1.76
N LYS A 19 8.69 2.52 2.39
CA LYS A 19 8.11 2.30 3.71
C LYS A 19 9.21 1.99 4.72
N ALA A 20 9.24 2.72 5.83
CA ALA A 20 10.10 2.45 6.97
C ALA A 20 9.25 2.06 8.19
N GLN A 21 9.86 1.37 9.14
CA GLN A 21 9.27 1.17 10.46
C GLN A 21 10.05 1.96 11.49
N ILE A 22 9.32 2.70 12.30
CA ILE A 22 9.88 3.52 13.38
C ILE A 22 9.14 3.24 14.68
N SER A 23 9.83 3.41 15.81
CA SER A 23 9.21 3.48 17.13
C SER A 23 9.30 4.91 17.64
N VAL A 24 8.18 5.44 18.12
CA VAL A 24 8.05 6.80 18.63
C VAL A 24 7.65 6.77 20.09
N THR A 25 8.41 7.44 20.94
CA THR A 25 8.09 7.60 22.36
C THR A 25 7.77 9.06 22.63
N VAL A 26 6.60 9.31 23.19
CA VAL A 26 6.10 10.63 23.57
C VAL A 26 5.97 10.69 25.08
N VAL A 27 6.73 11.58 25.74
CA VAL A 27 6.60 11.82 27.18
C VAL A 27 5.36 12.67 27.41
N SER A 28 4.40 12.18 28.18
CA SER A 28 3.10 12.82 28.34
C SER A 28 2.44 12.45 29.67
N ASP A 29 1.63 13.38 30.19
CA ASP A 29 0.71 13.14 31.30
C ASP A 29 -0.71 12.73 30.85
N GLN A 30 -1.00 12.78 29.56
CA GLN A 30 -2.29 12.34 28.98
C GLN A 30 -2.46 10.82 29.10
N THR A 31 -3.68 10.35 29.31
CA THR A 31 -4.00 8.92 29.42
C THR A 31 -3.87 8.17 28.08
N SER A 32 -4.05 8.87 26.98
CA SER A 32 -3.86 8.36 25.61
C SER A 32 -3.50 9.50 24.67
N ILE A 33 -2.74 9.18 23.64
CA ILE A 33 -2.41 10.10 22.54
C ILE A 33 -2.82 9.45 21.22
N THR A 34 -3.41 10.26 20.34
CA THR A 34 -3.66 9.89 18.96
C THR A 34 -2.64 10.60 18.07
N MET A 35 -1.84 9.83 17.33
CA MET A 35 -1.00 10.32 16.26
C MET A 35 -1.86 10.34 14.99
N PRO A 36 -2.18 11.53 14.45
CA PRO A 36 -3.05 11.61 13.28
C PRO A 36 -2.36 11.09 12.00
N ALA A 37 -3.15 10.61 11.07
CA ALA A 37 -2.69 10.33 9.71
C ALA A 37 -2.08 11.59 9.09
N GLY A 38 -1.01 11.41 8.32
CA GLY A 38 -0.25 12.54 7.75
C GLY A 38 0.74 13.19 8.72
N THR A 39 0.95 12.63 9.93
CA THR A 39 2.05 13.07 10.82
C THR A 39 3.38 12.89 10.11
N LYS A 40 4.20 13.96 10.05
CA LYS A 40 5.42 14.04 9.23
C LYS A 40 6.67 13.77 10.06
N PHE A 41 7.49 12.86 9.56
CA PHE A 41 8.85 12.61 10.03
C PHE A 41 9.81 13.00 8.91
N SER A 42 10.71 13.94 9.16
CA SER A 42 11.66 14.37 8.14
C SER A 42 12.94 13.54 8.18
N THR A 43 13.57 13.37 7.03
CA THR A 43 14.88 12.73 6.91
C THR A 43 15.66 13.38 5.79
N THR A 44 17.00 13.38 5.92
CA THR A 44 17.89 13.74 4.83
C THR A 44 18.57 12.47 4.33
N TYR A 45 18.39 12.13 3.07
CA TYR A 45 18.96 10.96 2.43
C TYR A 45 19.63 11.34 1.12
N ASP A 46 20.88 10.95 0.92
CA ASP A 46 21.71 11.31 -0.24
C ASP A 46 21.72 12.82 -0.56
N GLY A 47 21.75 13.65 0.51
CA GLY A 47 21.77 15.11 0.39
C GLY A 47 20.44 15.76 0.05
N THR A 48 19.35 15.00 -0.03
CA THR A 48 18.00 15.49 -0.31
C THR A 48 17.09 15.25 0.90
N ASP A 49 16.22 16.23 1.18
CA ASP A 49 15.25 16.14 2.28
C ASP A 49 13.96 15.47 1.82
N TYR A 50 13.55 14.46 2.55
CA TYR A 50 12.29 13.73 2.33
C TYR A 50 11.42 13.78 3.57
N ASN A 51 10.10 13.66 3.37
CA ASN A 51 9.12 13.50 4.43
C ASN A 51 8.55 12.10 4.38
N PHE A 52 8.43 11.48 5.54
CA PHE A 52 7.71 10.23 5.75
C PHE A 52 6.46 10.51 6.58
N VAL A 53 5.34 9.93 6.20
CA VAL A 53 4.05 10.21 6.82
C VAL A 53 3.34 8.95 7.28
N THR A 54 2.55 9.06 8.37
CA THR A 54 1.64 8.00 8.77
C THR A 54 0.44 7.94 7.82
N ALA A 55 0.01 6.74 7.42
CA ALA A 55 -1.15 6.57 6.56
C ALA A 55 -2.49 6.56 7.32
N ASN A 56 -2.48 6.22 8.61
CA ASN A 56 -3.67 6.09 9.45
C ASN A 56 -3.49 6.80 10.78
N ASP A 57 -4.64 7.12 11.42
CA ASP A 57 -4.66 7.56 12.81
C ASP A 57 -4.27 6.38 13.71
N ILE A 58 -3.35 6.63 14.66
CA ILE A 58 -2.85 5.62 15.57
C ILE A 58 -3.03 6.11 16.99
N GLN A 59 -3.92 5.49 17.76
CA GLN A 59 -4.11 5.78 19.17
C GLN A 59 -3.34 4.79 20.04
N ARG A 60 -2.65 5.31 21.08
CA ARG A 60 -1.97 4.51 22.08
C ARG A 60 -2.25 5.06 23.48
N PHE A 61 -2.24 4.15 24.45
CA PHE A 61 -2.43 4.50 25.86
C PHE A 61 -1.10 4.68 26.58
N LYS A 62 -1.11 5.52 27.60
CA LYS A 62 0.05 5.80 28.44
C LYS A 62 0.48 4.56 29.21
N PHE A 63 1.78 4.32 29.26
CA PHE A 63 2.41 3.37 30.14
C PHE A 63 3.58 4.02 30.87
N GLY A 64 3.54 4.07 32.20
CA GLY A 64 4.50 4.86 32.99
C GLY A 64 4.36 6.36 32.71
N ASN A 65 5.42 7.01 32.27
CA ASN A 65 5.48 8.44 31.95
C ASN A 65 5.44 8.73 30.44
N SER A 66 5.16 7.74 29.61
CA SER A 66 5.19 7.90 28.15
C SER A 66 4.09 7.14 27.44
N VAL A 67 3.80 7.57 26.23
CA VAL A 67 2.99 6.83 25.25
C VAL A 67 3.92 6.33 24.17
N ASN A 68 3.93 5.02 23.94
CA ASN A 68 4.82 4.36 22.98
C ASN A 68 4.05 3.90 21.76
N PHE A 69 4.54 4.28 20.58
CA PHE A 69 4.07 3.86 19.28
C PHE A 69 5.13 2.93 18.67
N ASP A 70 5.05 1.64 19.01
CA ASP A 70 6.04 0.66 18.59
C ASP A 70 5.82 0.19 17.16
N SER A 71 6.90 0.12 16.38
CA SER A 71 6.94 -0.44 15.01
C SER A 71 5.82 0.09 14.08
N ILE A 72 5.62 1.41 14.07
CA ILE A 72 4.65 2.03 13.16
C ILE A 72 5.23 2.16 11.75
N ASP A 73 4.39 1.91 10.76
CA ASP A 73 4.73 2.11 9.35
C ASP A 73 4.61 3.59 8.97
N VAL A 74 5.66 4.11 8.34
CA VAL A 74 5.69 5.45 7.75
C VAL A 74 6.08 5.36 6.28
N PHE A 75 5.42 6.15 5.44
CA PHE A 75 5.54 6.12 3.99
C PHE A 75 6.13 7.41 3.46
N GLU A 76 7.10 7.31 2.58
CA GLU A 76 7.71 8.50 1.95
C GLU A 76 6.68 9.22 1.08
N GLY A 77 6.62 10.55 1.19
CA GLY A 77 5.84 11.40 0.31
C GLY A 77 4.97 12.42 1.02
N THR A 78 3.92 12.84 0.31
CA THR A 78 2.96 13.83 0.78
C THR A 78 1.59 13.20 0.96
N TYR A 79 1.01 13.34 2.14
CA TYR A 79 -0.34 12.89 2.46
C TYR A 79 -1.36 13.86 1.88
N ILE A 80 -2.20 13.40 0.97
CA ILE A 80 -3.19 14.20 0.25
C ILE A 80 -4.58 13.64 0.46
N THR A 81 -5.54 14.53 0.67
CA THR A 81 -6.98 14.21 0.70
C THR A 81 -7.69 14.95 -0.42
N THR A 82 -8.32 14.21 -1.32
CA THR A 82 -9.20 14.75 -2.36
C THR A 82 -10.65 14.54 -1.95
N ARG A 83 -11.47 15.57 -2.11
CA ARG A 83 -12.89 15.56 -1.76
C ARG A 83 -13.74 15.64 -3.01
N TYR A 84 -14.76 14.79 -3.09
CA TYR A 84 -15.79 14.79 -4.13
C TYR A 84 -17.17 14.80 -3.49
N THR A 85 -18.08 15.63 -4.01
CA THR A 85 -19.49 15.52 -3.68
C THR A 85 -20.15 14.66 -4.75
N VAL A 86 -20.89 13.65 -4.33
CA VAL A 86 -21.60 12.74 -5.24
C VAL A 86 -22.78 13.48 -5.86
N ASP A 87 -22.86 13.42 -7.18
CA ASP A 87 -23.98 13.90 -7.99
C ASP A 87 -24.46 12.74 -8.85
N THR A 88 -25.55 12.11 -8.45
CA THR A 88 -26.12 10.95 -9.17
C THR A 88 -26.77 11.33 -10.50
N SER A 89 -26.93 12.62 -10.79
CA SER A 89 -27.42 13.11 -12.10
C SER A 89 -26.29 13.18 -13.14
N ASP A 90 -25.02 13.26 -12.70
CA ASP A 90 -23.83 13.20 -13.55
C ASP A 90 -23.38 11.75 -13.75
N LEU A 91 -23.83 11.13 -14.83
CA LEU A 91 -23.47 9.74 -15.18
C LEU A 91 -21.99 9.57 -15.56
N GLU A 92 -21.26 10.68 -15.77
CA GLU A 92 -19.85 10.66 -16.11
C GLU A 92 -18.95 11.04 -14.91
N GLN A 93 -19.53 11.22 -13.73
CA GLN A 93 -18.78 11.56 -12.53
C GLN A 93 -17.74 10.48 -12.21
N ARG A 94 -16.49 10.91 -12.00
CA ARG A 94 -15.37 10.03 -11.71
C ARG A 94 -14.62 10.47 -10.47
N PHE A 95 -14.26 9.51 -9.63
CA PHE A 95 -13.50 9.74 -8.39
C PHE A 95 -12.02 9.42 -8.62
N LEU A 96 -11.28 10.39 -9.16
CA LEU A 96 -9.89 10.20 -9.60
C LEU A 96 -8.89 10.48 -8.48
N LEU A 97 -7.86 9.65 -8.39
CA LEU A 97 -6.60 10.03 -7.74
C LEU A 97 -5.83 10.92 -8.74
N ARG A 98 -5.79 12.23 -8.45
CA ARG A 98 -5.35 13.25 -9.42
C ARG A 98 -3.86 13.24 -9.74
N ASP A 99 -3.03 12.53 -8.96
CA ASP A 99 -1.59 12.43 -9.19
C ASP A 99 -1.23 11.01 -9.66
N ASN A 100 -0.46 10.89 -10.72
CA ASN A 100 0.03 9.60 -11.24
C ASN A 100 1.14 8.97 -10.38
N ARG A 101 1.63 9.70 -9.37
CA ARG A 101 2.56 9.21 -8.34
C ARG A 101 1.84 8.74 -7.08
N ALA A 102 0.51 8.63 -7.12
CA ALA A 102 -0.27 8.13 -5.99
C ALA A 102 0.08 6.68 -5.69
N ASP A 103 0.42 6.40 -4.45
CA ASP A 103 0.55 5.02 -3.96
C ASP A 103 -0.81 4.48 -3.56
N THR A 104 -1.38 3.63 -4.41
CA THR A 104 -2.71 3.04 -4.17
C THR A 104 -2.74 2.08 -2.99
N SER A 105 -1.59 1.60 -2.49
CA SER A 105 -1.54 0.76 -1.29
C SER A 105 -1.82 1.54 0.00
N THR A 106 -1.65 2.87 -0.03
CA THR A 106 -1.95 3.77 1.08
C THR A 106 -3.35 4.38 0.97
N LEU A 107 -4.10 4.06 -0.09
CA LEU A 107 -5.41 4.64 -0.35
C LEU A 107 -6.42 4.27 0.74
N ARG A 108 -7.00 5.30 1.33
CA ARG A 108 -8.13 5.21 2.24
C ARG A 108 -9.32 5.92 1.61
N VAL A 109 -10.44 5.23 1.54
CA VAL A 109 -11.70 5.76 1.02
C VAL A 109 -12.69 5.90 2.16
N THR A 110 -13.18 7.10 2.38
CA THR A 110 -14.18 7.39 3.40
C THR A 110 -15.35 8.13 2.76
N VAL A 111 -16.56 7.69 3.05
CA VAL A 111 -17.79 8.31 2.55
C VAL A 111 -18.53 8.91 3.73
N GLN A 112 -18.72 10.22 3.70
CA GLN A 112 -19.51 10.99 4.66
C GLN A 112 -20.92 11.15 4.15
N ASN A 113 -21.91 11.09 5.03
CA ASN A 113 -23.33 11.10 4.65
C ASN A 113 -23.75 12.37 3.88
N SER A 114 -23.32 13.57 4.34
CA SER A 114 -23.61 14.82 3.64
C SER A 114 -22.72 15.96 4.16
N SER A 115 -22.89 17.15 3.66
CA SER A 115 -22.22 18.35 4.18
C SER A 115 -22.66 18.74 5.58
N THR A 116 -23.87 18.36 5.99
CA THR A 116 -24.46 18.66 7.32
C THR A 116 -24.38 17.48 8.28
N ASP A 117 -24.36 16.25 7.78
CA ASP A 117 -24.14 15.04 8.57
C ASP A 117 -22.72 14.51 8.30
N THR A 118 -21.83 14.77 9.25
CA THR A 118 -20.40 14.38 9.17
C THR A 118 -20.14 12.93 9.53
N THR A 119 -21.16 12.14 9.83
CA THR A 119 -21.02 10.70 10.04
C THR A 119 -20.43 10.06 8.80
N SER A 120 -19.34 9.32 8.99
CA SER A 120 -18.59 8.77 7.88
C SER A 120 -18.37 7.26 8.02
N THR A 121 -18.32 6.58 6.89
CA THR A 121 -18.07 5.14 6.78
C THR A 121 -16.80 4.93 5.96
N THR A 122 -15.89 4.11 6.47
CA THR A 122 -14.70 3.70 5.71
C THR A 122 -15.07 2.54 4.79
N TYR A 123 -14.73 2.68 3.51
CA TYR A 123 -14.89 1.65 2.49
C TYR A 123 -13.57 0.90 2.33
N THR A 124 -13.65 -0.41 2.15
CA THR A 124 -12.48 -1.27 1.93
C THR A 124 -12.39 -1.67 0.47
N LYS A 125 -11.16 -1.95 -0.01
CA LYS A 125 -10.98 -2.41 -1.39
C LYS A 125 -11.63 -3.78 -1.58
N ALA A 126 -12.45 -3.95 -2.62
CA ALA A 126 -13.02 -5.24 -2.99
C ALA A 126 -11.90 -6.19 -3.45
N THR A 127 -11.81 -7.37 -2.84
CA THR A 127 -10.82 -8.41 -3.18
C THR A 127 -11.47 -9.64 -3.80
N ASP A 128 -12.71 -9.97 -3.39
CA ASP A 128 -13.44 -11.12 -3.86
C ASP A 128 -14.93 -10.74 -4.05
N ILE A 129 -15.37 -10.70 -5.30
CA ILE A 129 -16.74 -10.33 -5.66
C ILE A 129 -17.75 -11.37 -5.19
N THR A 130 -17.34 -12.63 -5.02
CA THR A 130 -18.24 -13.73 -4.66
C THR A 130 -18.72 -13.68 -3.21
N GLN A 131 -18.05 -12.90 -2.36
CA GLN A 131 -18.36 -12.73 -0.94
C GLN A 131 -19.05 -11.40 -0.62
N LEU A 132 -19.39 -10.62 -1.64
CA LEU A 132 -20.02 -9.31 -1.45
C LEU A 132 -21.54 -9.44 -1.39
N GLU A 133 -22.14 -8.54 -0.60
CA GLU A 133 -23.58 -8.36 -0.47
C GLU A 133 -23.93 -6.90 -0.78
N SER A 134 -25.18 -6.62 -1.09
CA SER A 134 -25.67 -5.26 -1.43
C SER A 134 -25.35 -4.20 -0.35
N THR A 135 -25.11 -4.62 0.89
CA THR A 135 -24.75 -3.75 2.01
C THR A 135 -23.23 -3.61 2.24
N SER A 136 -22.42 -4.37 1.51
CA SER A 136 -20.95 -4.36 1.67
C SER A 136 -20.38 -3.01 1.29
N THR A 137 -19.69 -2.34 2.23
CA THR A 137 -19.04 -1.04 2.03
C THR A 137 -17.65 -1.24 1.43
N VAL A 138 -17.62 -1.47 0.12
CA VAL A 138 -16.38 -1.69 -0.64
C VAL A 138 -16.27 -0.72 -1.80
N TYR A 139 -15.04 -0.50 -2.24
CA TYR A 139 -14.73 0.24 -3.45
C TYR A 139 -13.92 -0.63 -4.41
N TYR A 140 -13.99 -0.28 -5.67
CA TYR A 140 -13.19 -0.87 -6.73
C TYR A 140 -12.19 0.16 -7.23
N LEU A 141 -11.04 -0.30 -7.66
CA LEU A 141 -9.94 0.54 -8.14
C LEU A 141 -9.55 0.12 -9.54
N GLN A 142 -9.40 1.08 -10.43
CA GLN A 142 -8.89 0.81 -11.78
C GLN A 142 -7.98 1.93 -12.25
N GLU A 143 -7.02 1.60 -13.12
CA GLU A 143 -6.19 2.58 -13.81
C GLU A 143 -6.95 3.20 -14.99
N THR A 144 -6.77 4.49 -15.20
CA THR A 144 -7.30 5.23 -16.35
C THR A 144 -6.25 5.38 -17.45
N GLU A 145 -6.64 5.93 -18.62
CA GLU A 145 -5.72 6.19 -19.74
C GLU A 145 -4.69 7.23 -19.37
N GLY A 146 -4.34 7.68 -18.43
CA GLY A 146 -3.31 8.68 -18.06
C GLY A 146 -2.33 8.17 -17.00
N GLY A 147 -2.44 6.88 -16.63
CA GLY A 147 -1.67 6.34 -15.51
C GLY A 147 -2.17 6.83 -14.14
N GLN A 148 -3.33 7.48 -14.11
CA GLN A 148 -4.05 7.82 -12.89
C GLN A 148 -4.95 6.66 -12.50
N PHE A 149 -5.38 6.66 -11.24
CA PHE A 149 -6.32 5.66 -10.74
C PHE A 149 -7.66 6.31 -10.43
N GLU A 150 -8.73 5.55 -10.62
CA GLU A 150 -10.06 5.96 -10.22
C GLU A 150 -10.69 4.95 -9.28
N VAL A 151 -11.48 5.46 -8.36
CA VAL A 151 -12.31 4.69 -7.44
C VAL A 151 -13.73 4.69 -7.97
N TYR A 152 -14.40 3.55 -7.93
CA TYR A 152 -15.82 3.44 -8.18
C TYR A 152 -16.49 2.55 -7.13
N PHE A 153 -17.80 2.69 -6.99
CA PHE A 153 -18.58 2.04 -5.96
C PHE A 153 -19.58 1.06 -6.58
N GLY A 154 -20.25 0.32 -5.74
CA GLY A 154 -21.32 -0.60 -6.18
C GLY A 154 -22.59 0.11 -6.63
N ASP A 155 -23.58 -0.72 -6.93
CA ASP A 155 -24.89 -0.35 -7.47
C ASP A 155 -26.07 -0.82 -6.58
N ASP A 156 -25.82 -1.11 -5.30
CA ASP A 156 -26.74 -1.70 -4.33
C ASP A 156 -27.21 -3.13 -4.68
N VAL A 157 -26.60 -3.76 -5.69
CA VAL A 157 -26.83 -5.16 -6.04
C VAL A 157 -25.65 -6.03 -5.55
N VAL A 158 -24.45 -5.73 -6.01
CA VAL A 158 -23.24 -6.46 -5.63
C VAL A 158 -22.59 -5.86 -4.38
N SER A 159 -22.62 -4.53 -4.25
CA SER A 159 -22.09 -3.81 -3.09
C SER A 159 -22.79 -2.45 -2.96
N LYS A 160 -22.64 -1.82 -1.80
CA LYS A 160 -23.32 -0.57 -1.48
C LYS A 160 -22.94 0.56 -2.43
N ALA A 161 -23.93 1.20 -3.04
CA ALA A 161 -23.76 2.43 -3.81
C ALA A 161 -23.51 3.64 -2.90
N VAL A 162 -22.97 4.71 -3.47
CA VAL A 162 -22.95 6.04 -2.85
C VAL A 162 -24.21 6.80 -3.26
N ALA A 163 -24.79 7.52 -2.33
CA ALA A 163 -26.02 8.30 -2.55
C ALA A 163 -25.71 9.73 -2.99
N ASP A 164 -26.69 10.37 -3.63
CA ASP A 164 -26.60 11.78 -3.98
C ASP A 164 -26.32 12.66 -2.74
N GLY A 165 -25.42 13.64 -2.89
CA GLY A 165 -24.99 14.50 -1.80
C GLY A 165 -24.02 13.88 -0.80
N ASN A 166 -23.68 12.58 -0.91
CA ASN A 166 -22.58 12.01 -0.13
C ASN A 166 -21.27 12.74 -0.46
N ILE A 167 -20.33 12.72 0.49
CA ILE A 167 -19.00 13.29 0.29
C ILE A 167 -17.98 12.18 0.38
N VAL A 168 -17.30 11.92 -0.74
CA VAL A 168 -16.23 10.93 -0.85
C VAL A 168 -14.90 11.61 -0.58
N PHE A 169 -14.16 11.11 0.38
CA PHE A 169 -12.78 11.49 0.65
C PHE A 169 -11.85 10.36 0.17
N LEU A 170 -10.96 10.71 -0.74
CA LEU A 170 -9.85 9.85 -1.17
C LEU A 170 -8.58 10.38 -0.54
N THR A 171 -8.01 9.62 0.38
CA THR A 171 -6.79 10.00 1.08
C THR A 171 -5.68 9.01 0.73
N TYR A 172 -4.54 9.49 0.30
CA TYR A 172 -3.42 8.69 -0.19
C TYR A 172 -2.10 9.43 -0.08
N VAL A 173 -1.00 8.72 -0.24
CA VAL A 173 0.35 9.28 -0.30
C VAL A 173 0.78 9.46 -1.75
N VAL A 174 1.29 10.66 -2.07
CA VAL A 174 1.98 10.95 -3.35
C VAL A 174 3.48 10.85 -3.08
N THR A 175 4.14 9.93 -3.76
CA THR A 175 5.52 9.52 -3.47
C THR A 175 6.52 10.00 -4.52
N ASN A 176 7.79 10.11 -4.12
CA ASN A 176 8.95 10.24 -5.03
C ASN A 176 9.51 8.86 -5.44
N LYS A 177 8.75 7.80 -5.20
CA LYS A 177 9.01 6.44 -5.67
C LYS A 177 10.27 5.82 -5.05
N THR A 178 11.32 5.56 -5.85
CA THR A 178 12.55 4.88 -5.38
C THR A 178 13.54 5.76 -4.66
N GLU A 179 13.40 7.08 -4.74
CA GLU A 179 14.46 8.03 -4.37
C GLU A 179 14.86 7.97 -2.89
N ALA A 180 13.92 7.70 -1.99
CA ALA A 180 14.20 7.62 -0.55
C ALA A 180 14.38 6.18 -0.02
N ASN A 181 14.54 5.20 -0.92
CA ASN A 181 14.88 3.84 -0.49
C ASN A 181 16.26 3.82 0.19
N GLY A 182 16.33 3.30 1.41
CA GLY A 182 17.53 3.25 2.23
C GLY A 182 17.58 4.30 3.34
N ALA A 183 16.65 5.27 3.37
CA ALA A 183 16.57 6.24 4.47
C ALA A 183 16.42 5.52 5.82
N SER A 184 17.20 5.93 6.82
CA SER A 184 17.35 5.21 8.09
C SER A 184 17.32 6.09 9.34
N LEU A 185 17.38 7.40 9.19
CA LEU A 185 17.34 8.34 10.30
C LEU A 185 16.15 9.28 10.12
N PHE A 186 15.26 9.32 11.12
CA PHE A 186 14.04 10.12 11.06
C PHE A 186 14.00 11.11 12.21
N ASN A 187 13.72 12.37 11.90
CA ASN A 187 13.53 13.41 12.89
C ASN A 187 12.05 13.41 13.34
N PRO A 188 11.80 13.64 14.63
CA PRO A 188 10.44 13.74 15.15
C PRO A 188 9.69 14.96 14.58
N PRO A 189 8.35 14.92 14.52
CA PRO A 189 7.54 16.11 14.29
C PRO A 189 7.68 17.10 15.45
N CYS A 190 7.22 18.34 15.24
CA CYS A 190 7.27 19.37 16.27
C CYS A 190 6.40 19.02 17.49
N SER A 191 5.26 18.35 17.26
CA SER A 191 4.37 17.87 18.34
C SER A 191 3.54 16.67 17.89
N ILE A 192 3.10 15.87 18.85
CA ILE A 192 2.10 14.81 18.69
C ILE A 192 1.15 14.93 19.89
N GLY A 193 -0.16 15.19 19.64
CA GLY A 193 -1.15 15.36 20.70
C GLY A 193 -0.80 16.48 21.69
N ASP A 194 -0.27 17.61 21.16
CA ASP A 194 0.21 18.77 21.90
C ASP A 194 1.52 18.56 22.71
N GLU A 195 2.06 17.35 22.70
CA GLU A 195 3.33 17.04 23.36
C GLU A 195 4.52 17.26 22.42
N THR A 196 5.59 17.84 22.96
CA THR A 196 6.80 18.21 22.21
C THR A 196 8.03 17.36 22.55
N ASN A 197 7.98 16.64 23.68
CA ASN A 197 9.07 15.76 24.10
C ASN A 197 8.92 14.38 23.41
N ILE A 198 9.44 14.29 22.19
CA ILE A 198 9.27 13.16 21.30
C ILE A 198 10.65 12.61 20.92
N SER A 199 10.81 11.31 21.03
CA SER A 199 11.98 10.59 20.52
C SER A 199 11.56 9.56 19.45
N VAL A 200 12.40 9.42 18.44
CA VAL A 200 12.18 8.48 17.32
C VAL A 200 13.37 7.55 17.21
N THR A 201 13.10 6.27 17.07
CA THR A 201 14.09 5.24 16.76
C THR A 201 13.67 4.46 15.53
N THR A 202 14.62 4.19 14.64
CA THR A 202 14.35 3.41 13.43
C THR A 202 14.38 1.91 13.76
N VAL A 203 13.33 1.21 13.40
CA VAL A 203 13.20 -0.25 13.51
C VAL A 203 13.67 -0.92 12.22
N SER A 204 13.22 -0.40 11.07
CA SER A 204 13.71 -0.84 9.76
C SER A 204 13.88 0.34 8.80
N ASN A 205 14.91 0.28 7.96
CA ASN A 205 15.17 1.30 6.95
C ASN A 205 14.04 1.35 5.91
N ALA A 206 13.92 2.47 5.22
CA ALA A 206 12.94 2.64 4.16
C ALA A 206 13.25 1.72 2.97
N ILE A 207 12.29 0.91 2.60
CA ILE A 207 12.35 -0.01 1.46
C ILE A 207 11.00 -0.05 0.74
N GLY A 208 10.95 -0.63 -0.46
CA GLY A 208 9.68 -0.90 -1.14
C GLY A 208 9.23 0.19 -2.10
N GLY A 209 9.91 1.34 -2.16
CA GLY A 209 9.65 2.36 -3.15
C GLY A 209 9.89 1.85 -4.57
N ALA A 210 8.91 2.05 -5.47
CA ALA A 210 8.95 1.55 -6.84
C ALA A 210 8.26 2.49 -7.83
N GLU A 211 8.73 2.44 -9.08
CA GLU A 211 8.06 3.09 -10.21
C GLU A 211 6.74 2.39 -10.54
N PRO A 212 5.77 3.10 -11.16
CA PRO A 212 4.58 2.47 -11.71
C PRO A 212 4.94 1.36 -12.70
N GLU A 213 4.08 0.37 -12.82
CA GLU A 213 4.32 -0.75 -13.72
C GLU A 213 4.43 -0.30 -15.18
N THR A 214 5.47 -0.77 -15.87
CA THR A 214 5.72 -0.43 -17.26
C THR A 214 4.81 -1.22 -18.20
N LEU A 215 4.50 -0.66 -19.38
CA LEU A 215 3.74 -1.37 -20.42
C LEU A 215 4.35 -2.72 -20.82
N ARG A 216 5.68 -2.84 -20.74
CA ARG A 216 6.38 -4.11 -21.04
C ARG A 216 6.08 -5.14 -19.95
N SER A 217 6.10 -4.73 -18.69
CA SER A 217 5.74 -5.59 -17.55
C SER A 217 4.28 -6.03 -17.63
N ILE A 218 3.35 -5.12 -17.91
CA ILE A 218 1.93 -5.41 -18.07
C ILE A 218 1.70 -6.46 -19.18
N LYS A 219 2.38 -6.31 -20.33
CA LYS A 219 2.30 -7.27 -21.43
C LYS A 219 2.72 -8.69 -21.06
N LEU A 220 3.70 -8.80 -20.19
CA LEU A 220 4.23 -10.07 -19.73
C LEU A 220 3.38 -10.67 -18.60
N ASN A 221 3.00 -9.85 -17.63
CA ASN A 221 2.38 -10.32 -16.39
C ASN A 221 0.86 -10.53 -16.52
N ALA A 222 0.14 -9.73 -17.32
CA ALA A 222 -1.31 -9.85 -17.44
C ALA A 222 -1.78 -11.22 -17.97
N PRO A 223 -1.18 -11.80 -19.04
CA PRO A 223 -1.52 -13.15 -19.47
C PRO A 223 -1.18 -14.23 -18.44
N LEU A 224 -0.04 -14.10 -17.72
CA LEU A 224 0.36 -15.04 -16.69
C LEU A 224 -0.60 -15.00 -15.50
N ASN A 225 -1.00 -13.81 -15.08
CA ASN A 225 -1.99 -13.65 -14.01
C ASN A 225 -3.36 -14.25 -14.40
N TYR A 226 -3.78 -14.05 -15.65
CA TYR A 226 -5.01 -14.66 -16.15
C TYR A 226 -4.91 -16.19 -16.19
N ALA A 227 -3.79 -16.74 -16.66
CA ALA A 227 -3.56 -18.18 -16.71
C ALA A 227 -3.55 -18.83 -15.31
N SER A 228 -2.98 -18.16 -14.31
CA SER A 228 -2.93 -18.63 -12.92
C SER A 228 -4.28 -18.60 -12.22
N GLN A 229 -5.23 -17.78 -12.70
CA GLN A 229 -6.56 -17.57 -12.08
C GLN A 229 -6.48 -17.31 -10.57
N GLY A 230 -5.47 -16.57 -10.12
CA GLY A 230 -5.23 -16.26 -8.70
C GLY A 230 -4.70 -17.42 -7.86
N ARG A 231 -4.32 -18.54 -8.48
CA ARG A 231 -3.72 -19.69 -7.80
C ARG A 231 -2.23 -19.76 -8.12
N ALA A 232 -1.45 -20.28 -7.17
CA ALA A 232 -0.04 -20.58 -7.36
C ALA A 232 0.12 -22.12 -7.31
N VAL A 233 0.22 -22.75 -8.46
CA VAL A 233 0.34 -24.19 -8.64
C VAL A 233 1.66 -24.56 -9.31
N THR A 234 2.02 -23.83 -10.38
CA THR A 234 3.28 -24.01 -11.09
C THR A 234 4.34 -23.04 -10.60
N THR A 235 5.62 -23.30 -10.86
CA THR A 235 6.73 -22.40 -10.54
C THR A 235 6.52 -21.01 -11.15
N SER A 236 6.01 -20.93 -12.38
CA SER A 236 5.68 -19.68 -13.06
C SER A 236 4.55 -18.90 -12.37
N ASP A 237 3.56 -19.59 -11.80
CA ASP A 237 2.49 -18.93 -11.03
C ASP A 237 3.06 -18.28 -9.74
N TYR A 238 3.92 -19.01 -9.02
CA TYR A 238 4.60 -18.46 -7.85
C TYR A 238 5.46 -17.24 -8.19
N GLU A 239 6.22 -17.29 -9.30
CA GLU A 239 7.00 -16.13 -9.77
C GLU A 239 6.10 -14.92 -10.07
N SER A 240 4.96 -15.14 -10.73
CA SER A 240 3.99 -14.11 -11.04
C SER A 240 3.40 -13.47 -9.77
N VAL A 241 3.01 -14.32 -8.79
CA VAL A 241 2.48 -13.86 -7.50
C VAL A 241 3.52 -13.05 -6.73
N VAL A 242 4.78 -13.52 -6.67
CA VAL A 242 5.86 -12.82 -5.96
C VAL A 242 6.10 -11.44 -6.59
N LYS A 243 6.21 -11.34 -7.91
CA LYS A 243 6.39 -10.06 -8.60
C LYS A 243 5.24 -9.08 -8.37
N ARG A 244 4.02 -9.58 -8.19
CA ARG A 244 2.85 -8.77 -7.87
C ARG A 244 2.86 -8.25 -6.43
N VAL A 245 3.29 -9.09 -5.47
CA VAL A 245 3.31 -8.74 -4.04
C VAL A 245 4.50 -7.85 -3.69
N PHE A 246 5.67 -8.15 -4.28
CA PHE A 246 6.93 -7.43 -4.05
C PHE A 246 7.34 -6.63 -5.29
N ALA A 247 6.89 -5.38 -5.38
CA ALA A 247 7.20 -4.50 -6.51
C ALA A 247 8.70 -4.29 -6.74
N ASN A 248 9.53 -4.40 -5.68
CA ASN A 248 10.99 -4.26 -5.72
C ASN A 248 11.73 -5.52 -6.16
N THR A 249 11.08 -6.49 -6.72
CA THR A 249 11.71 -7.72 -7.16
C THR A 249 12.49 -7.50 -8.46
N GLN A 250 13.81 -7.65 -8.41
CA GLN A 250 14.68 -7.67 -9.58
C GLN A 250 14.66 -9.04 -10.27
N ALA A 251 14.74 -10.11 -9.50
CA ALA A 251 14.70 -11.47 -9.99
C ALA A 251 14.01 -12.39 -8.97
N VAL A 252 13.29 -13.37 -9.47
CA VAL A 252 12.68 -14.45 -8.69
C VAL A 252 13.12 -15.77 -9.30
N SER A 253 13.45 -16.73 -8.46
CA SER A 253 13.63 -18.11 -8.85
C SER A 253 12.78 -18.99 -7.93
N VAL A 254 11.96 -19.85 -8.53
CA VAL A 254 11.07 -20.76 -7.80
C VAL A 254 11.37 -22.20 -8.24
N PHE A 255 11.52 -23.07 -7.26
CA PHE A 255 11.70 -24.50 -7.53
C PHE A 255 10.95 -25.36 -6.50
N GLY A 256 10.49 -26.53 -6.93
CA GLY A 256 9.79 -27.48 -6.06
C GLY A 256 10.73 -28.16 -5.09
N GLY A 257 10.21 -28.57 -3.94
CA GLY A 257 10.98 -29.36 -2.99
C GLY A 257 11.34 -30.77 -3.49
N GLU A 258 10.72 -31.23 -4.57
CA GLU A 258 11.07 -32.44 -5.30
C GLU A 258 12.47 -32.36 -5.95
N ASP A 259 12.92 -31.15 -6.30
CA ASP A 259 14.27 -30.90 -6.81
C ASP A 259 15.35 -30.94 -5.71
N GLY A 260 14.92 -31.14 -4.45
CA GLY A 260 15.77 -31.10 -3.26
C GLY A 260 16.04 -29.69 -2.74
N SER A 261 16.40 -29.55 -1.46
CA SER A 261 16.78 -28.27 -0.89
C SER A 261 18.21 -27.92 -1.25
N PHE A 262 18.43 -26.73 -1.83
CA PHE A 262 19.75 -26.21 -2.12
C PHE A 262 20.42 -25.70 -0.84
N ASN A 263 21.54 -26.31 -0.46
CA ASN A 263 22.36 -25.81 0.63
C ASN A 263 23.41 -24.84 0.07
N SER A 264 23.25 -23.55 0.34
CA SER A 264 24.11 -22.49 -0.19
C SER A 264 25.57 -22.56 0.30
N SER A 265 25.81 -23.22 1.45
CA SER A 265 27.19 -23.38 1.99
C SER A 265 27.93 -24.55 1.38
N THR A 266 27.24 -25.56 0.86
CA THR A 266 27.86 -26.75 0.26
C THR A 266 27.66 -26.84 -1.25
N GLY A 267 26.74 -26.04 -1.81
CA GLY A 267 26.40 -26.08 -3.25
C GLY A 267 25.70 -27.38 -3.68
N VAL A 268 25.23 -28.18 -2.74
CA VAL A 268 24.64 -29.50 -3.00
C VAL A 268 23.15 -29.50 -2.71
N THR A 269 22.38 -30.12 -3.58
CA THR A 269 20.95 -30.41 -3.37
C THR A 269 20.81 -31.58 -2.39
N SER A 270 20.08 -31.36 -1.32
CA SER A 270 19.77 -32.43 -0.35
C SER A 270 18.58 -33.28 -0.80
N THR A 271 18.19 -34.23 0.05
CA THR A 271 17.04 -35.13 -0.17
C THR A 271 15.77 -34.36 -0.58
N PRO A 272 14.95 -34.88 -1.53
CA PRO A 272 13.69 -34.27 -1.91
C PRO A 272 12.76 -34.03 -0.74
N GLU A 273 12.19 -32.83 -0.63
CA GLU A 273 11.20 -32.45 0.38
C GLU A 273 9.85 -32.19 -0.29
N TYR A 274 9.04 -33.22 -0.45
CA TYR A 274 7.74 -33.12 -1.08
C TYR A 274 6.79 -32.17 -0.34
N GLY A 275 5.95 -31.45 -1.08
CA GLY A 275 4.99 -30.50 -0.51
C GLY A 275 5.59 -29.15 -0.10
N LYS A 276 6.87 -28.89 -0.41
CA LYS A 276 7.53 -27.59 -0.20
C LYS A 276 7.82 -26.89 -1.52
N VAL A 277 7.78 -25.56 -1.49
CA VAL A 277 8.20 -24.69 -2.57
C VAL A 277 9.28 -23.75 -2.03
N PHE A 278 10.40 -23.66 -2.72
CA PHE A 278 11.48 -22.76 -2.38
C PHE A 278 11.44 -21.54 -3.30
N ILE A 279 11.44 -20.35 -2.72
CA ILE A 279 11.38 -19.08 -3.44
C ILE A 279 12.60 -18.26 -3.08
N SER A 280 13.41 -17.94 -4.08
CA SER A 280 14.56 -17.03 -3.95
C SER A 280 14.23 -15.71 -4.62
N ILE A 281 14.32 -14.61 -3.89
CA ILE A 281 13.97 -13.28 -4.37
C ILE A 281 15.21 -12.39 -4.29
N LYS A 282 15.56 -11.72 -5.39
CA LYS A 282 16.55 -10.66 -5.43
C LYS A 282 15.85 -9.30 -5.50
N SER A 283 16.13 -8.45 -4.55
CA SER A 283 15.66 -7.07 -4.51
C SER A 283 16.41 -6.17 -5.51
N THR A 284 15.73 -5.17 -6.08
CA THR A 284 16.34 -4.11 -6.89
C THR A 284 17.30 -3.23 -6.10
N THR A 285 17.09 -3.10 -4.80
CA THR A 285 17.91 -2.27 -3.89
C THR A 285 19.13 -3.00 -3.34
N GLY A 286 19.28 -4.31 -3.60
CA GLY A 286 20.36 -5.13 -3.06
C GLY A 286 20.28 -5.40 -1.56
N ALA A 287 19.25 -4.88 -0.87
CA ALA A 287 19.01 -5.17 0.55
C ALA A 287 18.40 -6.57 0.72
N ASN A 288 18.74 -7.24 1.82
CA ASN A 288 18.05 -8.47 2.21
C ASN A 288 16.57 -8.16 2.47
N LEU A 289 15.69 -8.98 1.91
CA LEU A 289 14.28 -8.97 2.28
C LEU A 289 14.17 -9.63 3.66
N THR A 290 13.81 -8.86 4.66
CA THR A 290 13.52 -9.35 6.02
C THR A 290 12.04 -9.59 6.17
#